data_64511a2ef8407aaa972babe126aad632
#
_entry.id   64511a2ef8407aaa972babe126aad632
#
_cell.length_a   1.000
_cell.length_b   1.000
_cell.length_c   1.000
_cell.angle_alpha   90.00
_cell.angle_beta   90.00
_cell.angle_gamma   90.00
#
_symmetry.space_group_name_H-M   'P 1'
#
loop_
_entity.id
_entity.type
_entity.pdbx_description
1 polymer ?
#
loop_
_entity_poly.entity_id
_entity_poly.type
_entity_poly.pdbx_seq_one_letter_code
_entity_poly.pdbx_strand_id
1 'polypeptide(L)'
;MKDKIFGVLQRVGRSFMLPIALLPVAGLLLGIGSSFTNATTIETYHLGKFIYEGGVLYTILDIMSKTGSAVFDNLALLFAMGVAIGMAKKEKEVAALSGAIAYIVMNTTISALITAKGGVEAMAENSTTSVLGITTLQMGVFGGILVGLGVAALHNKFYKTELPQVLSFFGGTRFVPIVSTVTYLIVGIIMFYLWPVVQLGISKLGVLVLNSGYAGTWIYGILERALIPFGLHHVFYMPFWQTELGGSMMIDGNMVAGAQNIFFAELASKSTEVFSVSATRFMAGKFPFMIFGLPAAAFAMYKTARPEKKKVVGSLLLSAALTSMITGITEPLEFTFLFVAPLMYAVHCVLAGLSYMLMHILNVGVGMTFSGGLIDMTLFGILQGNAKTLSKCKNLVVLTQ
;
A
#
# COMPACT_ATOMS: atom_id res chain seq x y z
N MET A 1 3.33 -1.05 33.32
CA MET A 1 2.42 -0.57 32.27
C MET A 1 3.08 -0.62 30.89
N LYS A 2 4.32 -0.15 30.72
CA LYS A 2 5.09 -0.20 29.46
C LYS A 2 5.22 -1.63 28.87
N ASP A 3 5.56 -2.61 29.68
CA ASP A 3 5.72 -4.01 29.21
C ASP A 3 4.41 -4.65 28.73
N LYS A 4 3.27 -4.30 29.31
CA LYS A 4 1.97 -4.79 28.86
C LYS A 4 1.58 -4.19 27.50
N ILE A 5 1.84 -2.88 27.29
CA ILE A 5 1.58 -2.20 26.02
C ILE A 5 2.49 -2.76 24.95
N PHE A 6 3.79 -2.91 25.24
CA PHE A 6 4.76 -3.48 24.32
C PHE A 6 4.40 -4.93 23.92
N GLY A 7 3.99 -5.76 24.89
CA GLY A 7 3.53 -7.13 24.60
C GLY A 7 2.24 -7.21 23.77
N VAL A 8 1.35 -6.21 23.86
CA VAL A 8 0.17 -6.11 22.99
C VAL A 8 0.61 -5.73 21.58
N LEU A 9 1.46 -4.70 21.42
CA LEU A 9 1.99 -4.26 20.13
C LEU A 9 2.73 -5.39 19.40
N GLN A 10 3.55 -6.17 20.11
CA GLN A 10 4.22 -7.34 19.53
C GLN A 10 3.23 -8.41 19.04
N ARG A 11 2.14 -8.67 19.77
CA ARG A 11 1.11 -9.63 19.32
C ARG A 11 0.36 -9.11 18.10
N VAL A 12 0.01 -7.82 18.10
CA VAL A 12 -0.61 -7.17 16.93
C VAL A 12 0.32 -7.30 15.71
N GLY A 13 1.62 -7.00 15.86
CA GLY A 13 2.60 -7.15 14.79
C GLY A 13 2.71 -8.57 14.25
N ARG A 14 2.73 -9.57 15.14
CA ARG A 14 2.73 -10.98 14.71
C ARG A 14 1.45 -11.37 13.96
N SER A 15 0.31 -10.75 14.29
CA SER A 15 -0.96 -11.04 13.62
C SER A 15 -0.98 -10.55 12.16
N PHE A 16 -0.14 -9.57 11.81
CA PHE A 16 -0.01 -9.08 10.44
C PHE A 16 0.81 -10.00 9.53
N MET A 17 1.61 -10.90 10.10
CA MET A 17 2.49 -11.77 9.30
C MET A 17 1.71 -12.66 8.33
N LEU A 18 0.50 -13.09 8.68
CA LEU A 18 -0.29 -13.98 7.83
C LEU A 18 -0.78 -13.30 6.54
N PRO A 19 -1.45 -12.14 6.58
CA PRO A 19 -1.80 -11.38 5.37
C PRO A 19 -0.57 -10.94 4.57
N ILE A 20 0.50 -10.51 5.26
CA ILE A 20 1.73 -10.01 4.63
C ILE A 20 2.45 -11.09 3.83
N ALA A 21 2.40 -12.36 4.28
CA ALA A 21 3.06 -13.46 3.59
C ALA A 21 2.54 -13.71 2.16
N LEU A 22 1.35 -13.22 1.82
CA LEU A 22 0.77 -13.29 0.48
C LEU A 22 1.28 -12.19 -0.47
N LEU A 23 1.71 -11.05 0.09
CA LEU A 23 2.07 -9.87 -0.70
C LEU A 23 3.21 -10.09 -1.71
N PRO A 24 4.30 -10.83 -1.38
CA PRO A 24 5.37 -11.09 -2.35
C PRO A 24 4.86 -11.75 -3.65
N VAL A 25 4.03 -12.77 -3.52
CA VAL A 25 3.48 -13.50 -4.67
C VAL A 25 2.50 -12.62 -5.44
N ALA A 26 1.57 -11.97 -4.73
CA ALA A 26 0.61 -11.06 -5.36
C ALA A 26 1.31 -9.90 -6.09
N GLY A 27 2.37 -9.35 -5.49
CA GLY A 27 3.15 -8.28 -6.08
C GLY A 27 3.92 -8.68 -7.32
N LEU A 28 4.52 -9.88 -7.35
CA LEU A 28 5.16 -10.41 -8.54
C LEU A 28 4.16 -10.61 -9.68
N LEU A 29 3.00 -11.20 -9.40
CA LEU A 29 1.94 -11.39 -10.40
C LEU A 29 1.45 -10.04 -10.94
N LEU A 30 1.14 -9.10 -10.06
CA LEU A 30 0.69 -7.77 -10.46
C LEU A 30 1.79 -7.02 -11.22
N GLY A 31 3.01 -6.97 -10.68
CA GLY A 31 4.12 -6.21 -11.25
C GLY A 31 4.51 -6.67 -12.65
N ILE A 32 4.70 -7.97 -12.86
CA ILE A 32 5.02 -8.53 -14.18
C ILE A 32 3.82 -8.34 -15.12
N GLY A 33 2.63 -8.75 -14.68
CA GLY A 33 1.42 -8.67 -15.50
C GLY A 33 1.15 -7.24 -15.98
N SER A 34 1.06 -6.27 -15.06
CA SER A 34 0.74 -4.88 -15.39
C SER A 34 1.83 -4.18 -16.20
N SER A 35 3.10 -4.44 -15.91
CA SER A 35 4.21 -3.80 -16.66
C SER A 35 4.22 -4.19 -18.13
N PHE A 36 3.92 -5.45 -18.45
CA PHE A 36 3.94 -5.95 -19.82
C PHE A 36 2.59 -5.89 -20.55
N THR A 37 1.48 -5.61 -19.86
CA THR A 37 0.17 -5.33 -20.50
C THR A 37 -0.11 -3.84 -20.67
N ASN A 38 0.74 -2.96 -20.11
CA ASN A 38 0.58 -1.52 -20.28
C ASN A 38 0.77 -1.13 -21.74
N ALA A 39 -0.23 -0.47 -22.31
CA ALA A 39 -0.22 -0.07 -23.73
C ALA A 39 0.99 0.82 -24.06
N THR A 40 1.33 1.77 -23.18
CA THR A 40 2.49 2.65 -23.37
C THR A 40 3.80 1.87 -23.38
N THR A 41 3.95 0.85 -22.52
CA THR A 41 5.12 -0.03 -22.49
C THR A 41 5.23 -0.85 -23.78
N ILE A 42 4.10 -1.42 -24.23
CA ILE A 42 4.05 -2.22 -25.48
C ILE A 42 4.47 -1.37 -26.67
N GLU A 43 3.94 -0.15 -26.75
CA GLU A 43 4.24 0.76 -27.87
C GLU A 43 5.69 1.26 -27.82
N THR A 44 6.17 1.72 -26.67
CA THR A 44 7.52 2.27 -26.49
C THR A 44 8.61 1.25 -26.81
N TYR A 45 8.41 0.00 -26.45
CA TYR A 45 9.40 -1.08 -26.67
C TYR A 45 9.10 -1.95 -27.87
N HIS A 46 8.12 -1.56 -28.71
CA HIS A 46 7.74 -2.30 -29.92
C HIS A 46 7.42 -3.78 -29.65
N LEU A 47 6.81 -4.06 -28.49
CA LEU A 47 6.44 -5.42 -28.07
C LEU A 47 5.17 -5.93 -28.74
N GLY A 48 4.45 -5.11 -29.51
CA GLY A 48 3.16 -5.42 -30.12
C GLY A 48 3.18 -6.63 -31.06
N LYS A 49 4.34 -7.08 -31.54
CA LYS A 49 4.46 -8.33 -32.30
C LYS A 49 4.20 -9.59 -31.43
N PHE A 50 4.53 -9.52 -30.16
CA PHE A 50 4.47 -10.65 -29.22
C PHE A 50 3.35 -10.48 -28.21
N ILE A 51 3.08 -9.24 -27.80
CA ILE A 51 2.11 -8.86 -26.74
C ILE A 51 1.10 -7.91 -27.37
N TYR A 52 -0.06 -8.43 -27.73
CA TYR A 52 -1.17 -7.66 -28.31
C TYR A 52 -2.50 -8.12 -27.69
N GLU A 53 -3.46 -7.22 -27.60
CA GLU A 53 -4.79 -7.53 -27.08
C GLU A 53 -5.43 -8.70 -27.86
N GLY A 54 -5.92 -9.71 -27.12
CA GLY A 54 -6.44 -10.95 -27.69
C GLY A 54 -5.40 -12.02 -27.96
N GLY A 55 -4.09 -11.72 -27.85
CA GLY A 55 -3.03 -12.72 -27.94
C GLY A 55 -2.90 -13.56 -26.67
N VAL A 56 -2.42 -14.80 -26.80
CA VAL A 56 -2.28 -15.74 -25.67
C VAL A 56 -1.34 -15.15 -24.59
N LEU A 57 -0.22 -14.59 -24.97
CA LEU A 57 0.75 -14.02 -24.02
C LEU A 57 0.15 -12.83 -23.28
N TYR A 58 -0.55 -11.93 -23.97
CA TYR A 58 -1.26 -10.81 -23.35
C TYR A 58 -2.30 -11.30 -22.34
N THR A 59 -3.09 -12.32 -22.72
CA THR A 59 -4.13 -12.89 -21.84
C THR A 59 -3.51 -13.49 -20.57
N ILE A 60 -2.39 -14.22 -20.68
CA ILE A 60 -1.68 -14.76 -19.50
C ILE A 60 -1.20 -13.65 -18.59
N LEU A 61 -0.57 -12.60 -19.13
CA LEU A 61 -0.08 -11.45 -18.37
C LEU A 61 -1.22 -10.65 -17.73
N ASP A 62 -2.34 -10.49 -18.42
CA ASP A 62 -3.54 -9.84 -17.89
C ASP A 62 -4.17 -10.64 -16.74
N ILE A 63 -4.24 -11.97 -16.86
CA ILE A 63 -4.67 -12.85 -15.76
C ILE A 63 -3.75 -12.70 -14.56
N MET A 64 -2.43 -12.68 -14.76
CA MET A 64 -1.47 -12.47 -13.68
C MET A 64 -1.68 -11.11 -13.00
N SER A 65 -1.83 -10.05 -13.78
CA SER A 65 -2.11 -8.70 -13.28
C SER A 65 -3.38 -8.65 -12.45
N LYS A 66 -4.49 -9.15 -12.98
CA LYS A 66 -5.79 -9.17 -12.29
C LYS A 66 -5.78 -10.04 -11.04
N THR A 67 -5.11 -11.18 -11.07
CA THR A 67 -4.99 -12.07 -9.91
C THR A 67 -4.16 -11.42 -8.80
N GLY A 68 -3.06 -10.77 -9.17
CA GLY A 68 -2.25 -10.02 -8.22
C GLY A 68 -3.03 -8.85 -7.63
N SER A 69 -3.72 -8.05 -8.46
CA SER A 69 -4.57 -6.94 -8.02
C SER A 69 -5.65 -7.39 -7.03
N ALA A 70 -6.34 -8.50 -7.31
CA ALA A 70 -7.40 -9.01 -6.45
C ALA A 70 -6.96 -9.26 -5.00
N VAL A 71 -5.69 -9.64 -4.77
CA VAL A 71 -5.14 -9.77 -3.41
C VAL A 71 -4.99 -8.40 -2.74
N PHE A 72 -4.47 -7.39 -3.47
CA PHE A 72 -4.31 -6.04 -2.94
C PHE A 72 -5.65 -5.34 -2.70
N ASP A 73 -6.61 -5.50 -3.62
CA ASP A 73 -7.95 -4.92 -3.50
C ASP A 73 -8.70 -5.44 -2.26
N ASN A 74 -8.41 -6.70 -1.88
CA ASN A 74 -9.01 -7.35 -0.71
C ASN A 74 -8.07 -7.39 0.52
N LEU A 75 -6.98 -6.65 0.49
CA LEU A 75 -5.97 -6.68 1.56
C LEU A 75 -6.58 -6.31 2.92
N ALA A 76 -7.47 -5.35 2.97
CA ALA A 76 -8.16 -4.95 4.19
C ALA A 76 -8.99 -6.07 4.81
N LEU A 77 -9.69 -6.89 4.00
CA LEU A 77 -10.38 -8.09 4.47
C LEU A 77 -9.40 -9.13 5.02
N LEU A 78 -8.29 -9.36 4.31
CA LEU A 78 -7.25 -10.29 4.75
C LEU A 78 -6.64 -9.84 6.08
N PHE A 79 -6.46 -8.54 6.29
CA PHE A 79 -6.02 -8.00 7.59
C PHE A 79 -7.09 -8.17 8.67
N ALA A 80 -8.39 -7.96 8.38
CA ALA A 80 -9.46 -8.18 9.34
C ALA A 80 -9.47 -9.63 9.86
N MET A 81 -9.33 -10.60 8.96
CA MET A 81 -9.25 -12.02 9.30
C MET A 81 -7.93 -12.35 10.00
N GLY A 82 -6.80 -11.94 9.45
CA GLY A 82 -5.46 -12.27 9.96
C GLY A 82 -5.20 -11.70 11.34
N VAL A 83 -5.64 -10.47 11.62
CA VAL A 83 -5.52 -9.85 12.93
C VAL A 83 -6.45 -10.53 13.94
N ALA A 84 -7.68 -10.87 13.55
CA ALA A 84 -8.59 -11.64 14.39
C ALA A 84 -7.99 -12.99 14.79
N ILE A 85 -7.42 -13.74 13.83
CA ILE A 85 -6.70 -15.00 14.06
C ILE A 85 -5.52 -14.82 15.02
N GLY A 86 -4.68 -13.82 14.74
CA GLY A 86 -3.43 -13.62 15.48
C GLY A 86 -3.63 -13.18 16.93
N MET A 87 -4.75 -12.49 17.19
CA MET A 87 -5.09 -11.97 18.52
C MET A 87 -6.07 -12.86 19.30
N ALA A 88 -6.72 -13.84 18.63
CA ALA A 88 -7.59 -14.82 19.29
C ALA A 88 -6.80 -15.81 20.13
N LYS A 89 -7.28 -16.10 21.33
CA LYS A 89 -6.64 -17.03 22.29
C LYS A 89 -6.87 -18.49 21.93
N LYS A 90 -8.08 -18.83 21.47
CA LYS A 90 -8.51 -20.18 21.05
C LYS A 90 -9.50 -20.06 19.89
N GLU A 91 -9.90 -21.16 19.27
CA GLU A 91 -10.93 -21.22 18.22
C GLU A 91 -10.71 -20.14 17.16
N LYS A 92 -9.50 -20.12 16.60
CA LYS A 92 -9.00 -19.05 15.69
C LYS A 92 -9.79 -18.98 14.39
N GLU A 93 -10.30 -20.09 13.92
CA GLU A 93 -11.17 -20.24 12.76
C GLU A 93 -12.47 -19.46 12.92
N VAL A 94 -13.06 -19.48 14.13
CA VAL A 94 -14.26 -18.69 14.45
C VAL A 94 -13.96 -17.20 14.47
N ALA A 95 -12.80 -16.82 15.00
CA ALA A 95 -12.34 -15.43 14.96
C ALA A 95 -12.11 -14.94 13.51
N ALA A 96 -11.54 -15.78 12.65
CA ALA A 96 -11.36 -15.47 11.23
C ALA A 96 -12.70 -15.21 10.53
N LEU A 97 -13.65 -16.15 10.67
CA LEU A 97 -14.98 -16.02 10.10
C LEU A 97 -15.69 -14.77 10.62
N SER A 98 -15.65 -14.54 11.93
CA SER A 98 -16.24 -13.35 12.54
C SER A 98 -15.60 -12.06 12.05
N GLY A 99 -14.29 -12.06 11.76
CA GLY A 99 -13.55 -10.96 11.16
C GLY A 99 -14.04 -10.62 9.76
N ALA A 100 -14.24 -11.64 8.93
CA ALA A 100 -14.79 -11.46 7.59
C ALA A 100 -16.22 -10.90 7.62
N ILE A 101 -17.09 -11.51 8.45
CA ILE A 101 -18.48 -11.06 8.61
C ILE A 101 -18.54 -9.61 9.10
N ALA A 102 -17.79 -9.29 10.15
CA ALA A 102 -17.74 -7.95 10.73
C ALA A 102 -17.26 -6.89 9.73
N TYR A 103 -16.26 -7.23 8.90
CA TYR A 103 -15.74 -6.36 7.86
C TYR A 103 -16.80 -6.08 6.77
N ILE A 104 -17.50 -7.10 6.31
CA ILE A 104 -18.59 -6.96 5.35
C ILE A 104 -19.70 -6.12 5.93
N VAL A 105 -20.16 -6.42 7.14
CA VAL A 105 -21.26 -5.69 7.82
C VAL A 105 -20.92 -4.22 8.01
N MET A 106 -19.72 -3.90 8.47
CA MET A 106 -19.26 -2.51 8.64
C MET A 106 -19.32 -1.75 7.32
N ASN A 107 -18.74 -2.31 6.26
CA ASN A 107 -18.70 -1.65 4.93
C ASN A 107 -20.10 -1.55 4.32
N THR A 108 -20.96 -2.56 4.47
CA THR A 108 -22.35 -2.52 4.00
C THR A 108 -23.15 -1.44 4.76
N THR A 109 -22.94 -1.28 6.06
CA THR A 109 -23.58 -0.23 6.86
C THR A 109 -23.16 1.16 6.38
N ILE A 110 -21.85 1.35 6.11
CA ILE A 110 -21.33 2.60 5.55
C ILE A 110 -21.93 2.84 4.16
N SER A 111 -22.00 1.82 3.31
CA SER A 111 -22.61 1.89 1.97
C SER A 111 -24.07 2.35 2.01
N ALA A 112 -24.84 1.77 2.91
CA ALA A 112 -26.24 2.17 3.12
C ALA A 112 -26.37 3.63 3.53
N LEU A 113 -25.46 4.12 4.39
CA LEU A 113 -25.44 5.52 4.82
C LEU A 113 -25.00 6.45 3.68
N ILE A 114 -24.01 6.06 2.86
CA ILE A 114 -23.63 6.82 1.64
C ILE A 114 -24.84 6.97 0.74
N THR A 115 -25.55 5.89 0.45
CA THR A 115 -26.74 5.89 -0.40
C THR A 115 -27.85 6.78 0.19
N ALA A 116 -28.11 6.67 1.49
CA ALA A 116 -29.11 7.48 2.19
C ALA A 116 -28.78 8.98 2.24
N LYS A 117 -27.52 9.35 2.11
CA LYS A 117 -27.04 10.75 2.11
C LYS A 117 -26.88 11.36 0.73
N GLY A 118 -27.33 10.70 -0.31
CA GLY A 118 -27.31 11.21 -1.71
C GLY A 118 -26.30 10.54 -2.63
N GLY A 119 -25.75 9.39 -2.20
CA GLY A 119 -24.82 8.60 -3.03
C GLY A 119 -23.38 9.10 -2.98
N VAL A 120 -22.56 8.57 -3.89
CA VAL A 120 -21.13 8.90 -3.99
C VAL A 120 -20.90 10.37 -4.33
N GLU A 121 -21.79 10.96 -5.13
CA GLU A 121 -21.70 12.36 -5.56
C GLU A 121 -21.82 13.36 -4.39
N ALA A 122 -22.48 12.95 -3.30
CA ALA A 122 -22.60 13.76 -2.08
C ALA A 122 -21.40 13.63 -1.12
N MET A 123 -20.48 12.69 -1.41
CA MET A 123 -19.28 12.50 -0.63
C MET A 123 -18.13 13.36 -1.15
N ALA A 124 -17.12 13.59 -0.30
CA ALA A 124 -15.92 14.31 -0.74
C ALA A 124 -15.20 13.51 -1.83
N GLU A 125 -14.60 14.21 -2.78
CA GLU A 125 -13.85 13.57 -3.86
C GLU A 125 -12.75 12.65 -3.32
N ASN A 126 -12.59 11.47 -3.91
CA ASN A 126 -11.65 10.42 -3.48
C ASN A 126 -11.86 9.91 -2.03
N SER A 127 -13.01 10.17 -1.39
CA SER A 127 -13.32 9.66 -0.05
C SER A 127 -13.92 8.25 -0.05
N THR A 128 -14.36 7.77 -1.20
CA THR A 128 -15.02 6.47 -1.36
C THR A 128 -14.19 5.49 -2.19
N THR A 129 -14.43 4.22 -1.99
CA THR A 129 -13.82 3.11 -2.75
C THR A 129 -14.81 1.97 -2.88
N SER A 130 -14.47 0.97 -3.69
CA SER A 130 -15.22 -0.29 -3.78
C SER A 130 -14.44 -1.42 -3.13
N VAL A 131 -15.06 -2.13 -2.19
CA VAL A 131 -14.51 -3.31 -1.52
C VAL A 131 -15.50 -4.45 -1.64
N LEU A 132 -15.10 -5.57 -2.24
CA LEU A 132 -16.01 -6.71 -2.52
C LEU A 132 -17.29 -6.31 -3.28
N GLY A 133 -17.20 -5.30 -4.16
CA GLY A 133 -18.35 -4.76 -4.87
C GLY A 133 -19.25 -3.82 -4.01
N ILE A 134 -18.88 -3.56 -2.76
CA ILE A 134 -19.58 -2.65 -1.85
C ILE A 134 -18.93 -1.28 -1.93
N THR A 135 -19.68 -0.25 -2.32
CA THR A 135 -19.20 1.15 -2.26
C THR A 135 -19.14 1.60 -0.81
N THR A 136 -17.98 2.01 -0.34
CA THR A 136 -17.72 2.35 1.06
C THR A 136 -16.71 3.50 1.17
N LEU A 137 -16.37 3.92 2.39
CA LEU A 137 -15.32 4.91 2.62
C LEU A 137 -13.93 4.31 2.39
N GLN A 138 -13.01 5.14 1.89
CA GLN A 138 -11.61 4.75 1.64
C GLN A 138 -10.85 4.63 2.96
N MET A 139 -11.06 3.52 3.68
CA MET A 139 -10.36 3.23 4.93
C MET A 139 -9.12 2.35 4.76
N GLY A 140 -8.99 1.67 3.63
CA GLY A 140 -7.88 0.78 3.33
C GLY A 140 -7.66 -0.29 4.40
N VAL A 141 -6.41 -0.67 4.58
CA VAL A 141 -5.99 -1.69 5.57
C VAL A 141 -6.30 -1.27 7.02
N PHE A 142 -6.37 0.05 7.29
CA PHE A 142 -6.74 0.53 8.63
C PHE A 142 -8.13 0.03 9.06
N GLY A 143 -9.12 0.07 8.17
CA GLY A 143 -10.45 -0.49 8.42
C GLY A 143 -10.38 -1.99 8.76
N GLY A 144 -9.56 -2.75 8.02
CA GLY A 144 -9.33 -4.17 8.30
C GLY A 144 -8.70 -4.42 9.67
N ILE A 145 -7.66 -3.66 10.04
CA ILE A 145 -7.00 -3.78 11.35
C ILE A 145 -7.97 -3.45 12.48
N LEU A 146 -8.76 -2.38 12.34
CA LEU A 146 -9.78 -2.00 13.33
C LEU A 146 -10.79 -3.11 13.56
N VAL A 147 -11.28 -3.70 12.46
CA VAL A 147 -12.17 -4.85 12.52
C VAL A 147 -11.52 -6.04 13.21
N GLY A 148 -10.32 -6.40 12.78
CA GLY A 148 -9.63 -7.57 13.34
C GLY A 148 -9.35 -7.48 14.84
N LEU A 149 -8.91 -6.31 15.31
CA LEU A 149 -8.67 -6.06 16.75
C LEU A 149 -9.96 -6.09 17.57
N GLY A 150 -11.02 -5.44 17.09
CA GLY A 150 -12.29 -5.42 17.80
C GLY A 150 -12.96 -6.79 17.82
N VAL A 151 -12.93 -7.53 16.71
CA VAL A 151 -13.44 -8.92 16.65
C VAL A 151 -12.63 -9.83 17.59
N ALA A 152 -11.30 -9.70 17.62
CA ALA A 152 -10.50 -10.47 18.56
C ALA A 152 -10.85 -10.18 20.03
N ALA A 153 -11.12 -8.92 20.36
CA ALA A 153 -11.58 -8.53 21.70
C ALA A 153 -12.94 -9.16 22.04
N LEU A 154 -13.91 -9.06 21.11
CA LEU A 154 -15.23 -9.69 21.26
C LEU A 154 -15.10 -11.22 21.38
N HIS A 155 -14.30 -11.83 20.48
CA HIS A 155 -14.05 -13.27 20.49
C HIS A 155 -13.49 -13.73 21.83
N ASN A 156 -12.41 -13.12 22.30
CA ASN A 156 -11.77 -13.47 23.56
C ASN A 156 -12.68 -13.30 24.78
N LYS A 157 -13.70 -12.43 24.69
CA LYS A 157 -14.69 -12.22 25.74
C LYS A 157 -15.84 -13.23 25.67
N PHE A 158 -16.33 -13.53 24.46
CA PHE A 158 -17.63 -14.20 24.29
C PHE A 158 -17.56 -15.65 23.77
N TYR A 159 -16.40 -16.21 23.39
CA TYR A 159 -16.29 -17.55 22.80
C TYR A 159 -16.70 -18.70 23.76
N LYS A 160 -16.87 -18.42 25.06
CA LYS A 160 -17.33 -19.37 26.07
C LYS A 160 -18.69 -19.01 26.67
N THR A 161 -19.41 -18.05 26.10
CA THR A 161 -20.67 -17.57 26.66
C THR A 161 -21.73 -18.65 26.58
N GLU A 162 -22.25 -19.08 27.72
CA GLU A 162 -23.37 -19.97 27.81
C GLU A 162 -24.66 -19.15 27.74
N LEU A 163 -25.60 -19.55 26.93
CA LEU A 163 -26.90 -18.92 26.77
C LEU A 163 -28.00 -19.79 27.43
N PRO A 164 -29.13 -19.22 27.82
CA PRO A 164 -30.27 -19.96 28.32
C PRO A 164 -30.67 -21.13 27.41
N GLN A 165 -31.25 -22.19 27.94
CA GLN A 165 -31.51 -23.45 27.25
C GLN A 165 -32.25 -23.27 25.92
N VAL A 166 -33.18 -22.34 25.82
CA VAL A 166 -33.92 -22.02 24.59
C VAL A 166 -32.97 -21.46 23.45
N LEU A 167 -31.92 -20.77 23.86
CA LEU A 167 -30.93 -20.15 22.95
C LEU A 167 -29.58 -20.88 22.93
N SER A 168 -29.48 -22.04 23.60
CA SER A 168 -28.23 -22.78 23.79
C SER A 168 -27.51 -23.11 22.46
N PHE A 169 -28.26 -23.31 21.38
CA PHE A 169 -27.71 -23.52 20.04
C PHE A 169 -26.80 -22.37 19.58
N PHE A 170 -27.08 -21.15 19.97
CA PHE A 170 -26.32 -19.95 19.62
C PHE A 170 -25.20 -19.61 20.62
N GLY A 171 -25.04 -20.41 21.66
CA GLY A 171 -24.01 -20.22 22.68
C GLY A 171 -22.60 -20.60 22.26
N GLY A 172 -21.64 -20.32 23.11
CA GLY A 172 -20.23 -20.63 22.88
C GLY A 172 -19.64 -19.88 21.69
N THR A 173 -18.89 -20.60 20.85
CA THR A 173 -18.21 -20.05 19.67
C THR A 173 -19.18 -19.47 18.66
N ARG A 174 -20.38 -20.01 18.51
CA ARG A 174 -21.42 -19.52 17.59
C ARG A 174 -21.95 -18.13 17.95
N PHE A 175 -21.82 -17.73 19.21
CA PHE A 175 -22.24 -16.40 19.67
C PHE A 175 -21.33 -15.28 19.17
N VAL A 176 -20.06 -15.58 18.87
CA VAL A 176 -19.07 -14.59 18.44
C VAL A 176 -19.42 -13.92 17.10
N PRO A 177 -19.75 -14.64 16.01
CA PRO A 177 -20.22 -14.01 14.78
C PRO A 177 -21.46 -13.13 14.99
N ILE A 178 -22.39 -13.57 15.82
CA ILE A 178 -23.65 -12.84 16.10
C ILE A 178 -23.37 -11.50 16.78
N VAL A 179 -22.61 -11.52 17.89
CA VAL A 179 -22.26 -10.28 18.60
C VAL A 179 -21.38 -9.37 17.76
N SER A 180 -20.50 -9.93 16.93
CA SER A 180 -19.68 -9.17 16.00
C SER A 180 -20.52 -8.45 14.96
N THR A 181 -21.53 -9.12 14.38
CA THR A 181 -22.45 -8.52 13.41
C THR A 181 -23.15 -7.30 13.99
N VAL A 182 -23.75 -7.42 15.19
CA VAL A 182 -24.46 -6.32 15.85
C VAL A 182 -23.50 -5.17 16.21
N THR A 183 -22.33 -5.51 16.73
CA THR A 183 -21.33 -4.50 17.10
C THR A 183 -20.84 -3.74 15.87
N TYR A 184 -20.55 -4.42 14.77
CA TYR A 184 -19.97 -3.78 13.58
C TYR A 184 -20.99 -3.05 12.70
N LEU A 185 -22.27 -3.30 12.88
CA LEU A 185 -23.32 -2.41 12.40
C LEU A 185 -23.21 -1.03 13.09
N ILE A 186 -23.06 -1.01 14.43
CA ILE A 186 -22.90 0.24 15.19
C ILE A 186 -21.56 0.92 14.84
N VAL A 187 -20.48 0.15 14.79
CA VAL A 187 -19.14 0.66 14.39
C VAL A 187 -19.19 1.25 12.98
N GLY A 188 -19.92 0.66 12.04
CA GLY A 188 -20.09 1.19 10.68
C GLY A 188 -20.74 2.58 10.69
N ILE A 189 -21.76 2.77 11.52
CA ILE A 189 -22.39 4.10 11.68
C ILE A 189 -21.38 5.11 12.25
N ILE A 190 -20.64 4.74 13.28
CA ILE A 190 -19.62 5.61 13.89
C ILE A 190 -18.54 5.97 12.87
N MET A 191 -18.04 4.99 12.14
CA MET A 191 -16.97 5.19 11.15
C MET A 191 -17.42 6.07 9.98
N PHE A 192 -18.67 6.02 9.59
CA PHE A 192 -19.21 6.91 8.57
C PHE A 192 -19.02 8.40 8.91
N TYR A 193 -19.19 8.79 10.16
CA TYR A 193 -19.00 10.17 10.61
C TYR A 193 -17.56 10.49 11.03
N LEU A 194 -16.84 9.52 11.58
CA LEU A 194 -15.49 9.72 12.12
C LEU A 194 -14.44 9.74 11.00
N TRP A 195 -14.54 8.82 10.03
CA TRP A 195 -13.51 8.64 9.02
C TRP A 195 -13.25 9.87 8.14
N PRO A 196 -14.25 10.62 7.66
CA PRO A 196 -14.02 11.83 6.86
C PRO A 196 -13.16 12.88 7.59
N VAL A 197 -13.28 12.97 8.92
CA VAL A 197 -12.44 13.89 9.73
C VAL A 197 -10.97 13.46 9.69
N VAL A 198 -10.72 12.15 9.82
CA VAL A 198 -9.37 11.57 9.74
C VAL A 198 -8.79 11.82 8.34
N GLN A 199 -9.56 11.55 7.30
CA GLN A 199 -9.16 11.73 5.89
C GLN A 199 -8.86 13.20 5.58
N LEU A 200 -9.68 14.13 6.06
CA LEU A 200 -9.44 15.58 5.90
C LEU A 200 -8.12 16.02 6.53
N GLY A 201 -7.77 15.46 7.68
CA GLY A 201 -6.46 15.69 8.32
C GLY A 201 -5.31 15.24 7.43
N ILE A 202 -5.42 14.08 6.80
CA ILE A 202 -4.41 13.54 5.88
C ILE A 202 -4.28 14.45 4.63
N SER A 203 -5.40 14.88 4.05
CA SER A 203 -5.40 15.77 2.88
C SER A 203 -4.75 17.13 3.17
N LYS A 204 -4.99 17.72 4.34
CA LYS A 204 -4.34 18.98 4.76
C LYS A 204 -2.81 18.86 4.85
N LEU A 205 -2.32 17.70 5.29
CA LEU A 205 -0.87 17.43 5.28
C LEU A 205 -0.31 17.40 3.85
N GLY A 206 -1.08 16.90 2.89
CA GLY A 206 -0.71 16.90 1.47
C GLY A 206 -0.46 18.32 0.92
N VAL A 207 -1.35 19.27 1.20
CA VAL A 207 -1.19 20.67 0.75
C VAL A 207 0.08 21.32 1.31
N LEU A 208 0.45 21.01 2.56
CA LEU A 208 1.68 21.50 3.16
C LEU A 208 2.92 21.04 2.39
N VAL A 209 2.90 19.81 1.90
CA VAL A 209 4.02 19.22 1.13
C VAL A 209 4.22 19.92 -0.22
N LEU A 210 3.13 20.29 -0.91
CA LEU A 210 3.22 20.94 -2.22
C LEU A 210 3.95 22.27 -2.17
N ASN A 211 3.69 23.07 -1.13
CA ASN A 211 4.18 24.44 -1.03
C ASN A 211 5.62 24.56 -0.47
N SER A 212 6.24 23.43 -0.09
CA SER A 212 7.50 23.45 0.68
C SER A 212 8.76 23.10 -0.13
N GLY A 213 8.70 23.01 -1.47
CA GLY A 213 9.89 22.74 -2.32
C GLY A 213 10.58 21.42 -1.96
N TYR A 214 11.92 21.44 -1.80
CA TYR A 214 12.71 20.23 -1.43
C TYR A 214 12.34 19.69 -0.05
N ALA A 215 12.10 20.59 0.92
CA ALA A 215 11.65 20.20 2.24
C ALA A 215 10.26 19.53 2.20
N GLY A 216 9.38 19.99 1.33
CA GLY A 216 8.08 19.36 1.10
C GLY A 216 8.21 17.94 0.54
N THR A 217 9.12 17.72 -0.39
CA THR A 217 9.40 16.38 -0.92
C THR A 217 9.97 15.46 0.17
N TRP A 218 10.80 15.96 1.06
CA TRP A 218 11.30 15.24 2.23
C TRP A 218 10.16 14.83 3.17
N ILE A 219 9.32 15.81 3.55
CA ILE A 219 8.14 15.57 4.41
C ILE A 219 7.19 14.59 3.76
N TYR A 220 6.95 14.68 2.44
CA TYR A 220 6.14 13.73 1.69
C TYR A 220 6.64 12.29 1.87
N GLY A 221 7.93 12.06 1.65
CA GLY A 221 8.51 10.72 1.80
C GLY A 221 8.46 10.19 3.23
N ILE A 222 8.67 11.07 4.26
CA ILE A 222 8.50 10.70 5.67
C ILE A 222 7.06 10.28 5.95
N LEU A 223 6.08 11.09 5.55
CA LEU A 223 4.67 10.83 5.82
C LEU A 223 4.18 9.59 5.09
N GLU A 224 4.57 9.40 3.83
CA GLU A 224 4.22 8.22 3.07
C GLU A 224 4.66 6.94 3.78
N ARG A 225 5.91 6.90 4.29
CA ARG A 225 6.41 5.74 5.05
C ARG A 225 5.77 5.65 6.43
N ALA A 226 5.63 6.75 7.16
CA ALA A 226 5.02 6.76 8.49
C ALA A 226 3.54 6.32 8.49
N LEU A 227 2.85 6.44 7.38
CA LEU A 227 1.45 6.03 7.22
C LEU A 227 1.27 4.54 6.81
N ILE A 228 2.34 3.83 6.44
CA ILE A 228 2.26 2.40 6.07
C ILE A 228 1.71 1.52 7.19
N PRO A 229 2.13 1.66 8.47
CA PRO A 229 1.60 0.85 9.56
C PRO A 229 0.09 0.96 9.76
N PHE A 230 -0.47 2.10 9.36
CA PHE A 230 -1.90 2.38 9.44
C PHE A 230 -2.66 2.00 8.16
N GLY A 231 -1.96 1.57 7.10
CA GLY A 231 -2.54 1.33 5.79
C GLY A 231 -3.08 2.59 5.09
N LEU A 232 -2.65 3.78 5.54
CA LEU A 232 -3.15 5.08 5.06
C LEU A 232 -2.27 5.71 3.97
N HIS A 233 -1.12 5.12 3.68
CA HIS A 233 -0.19 5.65 2.67
C HIS A 233 -0.85 5.76 1.29
N HIS A 234 -1.74 4.82 0.91
CA HIS A 234 -2.49 4.92 -0.34
C HIS A 234 -3.39 6.16 -0.38
N VAL A 235 -4.13 6.41 0.70
CA VAL A 235 -4.99 7.61 0.81
C VAL A 235 -4.16 8.89 0.74
N PHE A 236 -2.92 8.84 1.24
CA PHE A 236 -2.01 9.98 1.24
C PHE A 236 -1.41 10.26 -0.13
N TYR A 237 -0.86 9.26 -0.84
CA TYR A 237 -0.16 9.53 -2.10
C TYR A 237 -1.09 9.61 -3.33
N MET A 238 -2.26 8.93 -3.33
CA MET A 238 -3.18 8.93 -4.48
C MET A 238 -3.60 10.33 -4.96
N PRO A 239 -3.93 11.29 -4.09
CA PRO A 239 -4.20 12.66 -4.53
C PRO A 239 -3.04 13.29 -5.30
N PHE A 240 -1.80 13.04 -4.90
CA PHE A 240 -0.62 13.54 -5.62
C PHE A 240 -0.44 12.87 -6.98
N TRP A 241 -0.77 11.58 -7.09
CA TRP A 241 -0.57 10.84 -8.32
C TRP A 241 -1.68 11.08 -9.36
N GLN A 242 -2.92 11.30 -8.91
CA GLN A 242 -4.09 11.28 -9.77
C GLN A 242 -4.82 12.63 -9.90
N THR A 243 -4.50 13.62 -9.06
CA THR A 243 -5.19 14.92 -9.06
C THR A 243 -4.21 16.08 -9.23
N GLU A 244 -4.76 17.29 -9.36
CA GLU A 244 -4.00 18.55 -9.46
C GLU A 244 -3.04 18.80 -8.28
N LEU A 245 -3.21 18.09 -7.16
CA LEU A 245 -2.27 18.15 -6.04
C LEU A 245 -0.85 17.68 -6.43
N GLY A 246 -0.72 16.82 -7.43
CA GLY A 246 0.57 16.40 -7.98
C GLY A 246 1.09 17.30 -9.09
N GLY A 247 0.36 18.34 -9.40
CA GLY A 247 0.63 19.27 -10.50
C GLY A 247 -0.28 19.05 -11.71
N SER A 248 -0.29 20.05 -12.60
CA SER A 248 -0.95 19.97 -13.91
C SER A 248 0.00 20.49 -14.97
N MET A 249 -0.01 19.85 -16.14
CA MET A 249 0.89 20.18 -17.25
C MET A 249 0.19 20.00 -18.59
N MET A 250 0.49 20.90 -19.53
CA MET A 250 0.04 20.78 -20.91
C MET A 250 1.00 19.85 -21.66
N ILE A 251 0.48 18.72 -22.19
CA ILE A 251 1.26 17.73 -22.95
C ILE A 251 0.49 17.44 -24.25
N ASP A 252 1.15 17.63 -25.38
CA ASP A 252 0.58 17.43 -26.73
C ASP A 252 -0.81 18.07 -26.91
N GLY A 253 -1.00 19.29 -26.35
CA GLY A 253 -2.25 20.07 -26.44
C GLY A 253 -3.34 19.67 -25.44
N ASN A 254 -3.09 18.70 -24.56
CA ASN A 254 -4.04 18.27 -23.53
C ASN A 254 -3.54 18.66 -22.13
N MET A 255 -4.44 19.18 -21.28
CA MET A 255 -4.13 19.41 -19.87
C MET A 255 -4.19 18.08 -19.13
N VAL A 256 -3.09 17.70 -18.52
CA VAL A 256 -2.94 16.45 -17.73
C VAL A 256 -2.67 16.81 -16.28
N ALA A 257 -3.46 16.26 -15.36
CA ALA A 257 -3.35 16.49 -13.93
C ALA A 257 -2.92 15.19 -13.20
N GLY A 258 -2.07 15.37 -12.19
CA GLY A 258 -1.56 14.26 -11.37
C GLY A 258 -0.18 13.78 -11.80
N ALA A 259 0.69 13.59 -10.82
CA ALA A 259 2.10 13.26 -11.03
C ALA A 259 2.32 12.01 -11.91
N GLN A 260 1.55 10.96 -11.67
CA GLN A 260 1.65 9.71 -12.43
C GLN A 260 1.05 9.85 -13.83
N ASN A 261 -0.07 10.54 -13.96
CA ASN A 261 -0.72 10.79 -15.25
C ASN A 261 0.16 11.65 -16.14
N ILE A 262 0.80 12.70 -15.58
CA ILE A 262 1.76 13.55 -16.29
C ILE A 262 2.92 12.69 -16.80
N PHE A 263 3.50 11.85 -15.94
CA PHE A 263 4.60 10.99 -16.32
C PHE A 263 4.22 10.04 -17.48
N PHE A 264 3.04 9.42 -17.45
CA PHE A 264 2.60 8.54 -18.54
C PHE A 264 2.30 9.29 -19.83
N ALA A 265 1.73 10.49 -19.74
CA ALA A 265 1.52 11.34 -20.90
C ALA A 265 2.87 11.74 -21.53
N GLU A 266 3.84 12.14 -20.70
CA GLU A 266 5.21 12.44 -21.15
C GLU A 266 5.91 11.22 -21.76
N LEU A 267 5.69 10.02 -21.21
CA LEU A 267 6.25 8.77 -21.72
C LEU A 267 5.69 8.41 -23.10
N ALA A 268 4.39 8.66 -23.32
CA ALA A 268 3.71 8.44 -24.60
C ALA A 268 4.01 9.53 -25.63
N SER A 269 4.36 10.74 -25.20
CA SER A 269 4.62 11.88 -26.07
C SER A 269 5.94 11.72 -26.83
N LYS A 270 5.88 12.04 -28.13
CA LYS A 270 7.07 12.11 -28.99
C LYS A 270 7.83 13.42 -28.84
N SER A 271 7.19 14.45 -28.30
CA SER A 271 7.75 15.78 -28.11
C SER A 271 8.52 15.92 -26.79
N THR A 272 8.34 15.00 -25.85
CA THR A 272 8.99 15.03 -24.54
C THR A 272 10.47 14.57 -24.65
N GLU A 273 11.37 15.51 -24.45
CA GLU A 273 12.82 15.23 -24.40
C GLU A 273 13.28 14.77 -23.01
N VAL A 274 12.70 15.32 -21.95
CA VAL A 274 13.07 15.05 -20.55
C VAL A 274 11.81 14.96 -19.69
N PHE A 275 11.75 13.97 -18.81
CA PHE A 275 10.64 13.84 -17.87
C PHE A 275 10.62 14.95 -16.84
N SER A 276 9.42 15.39 -16.51
CA SER A 276 9.16 16.48 -15.57
C SER A 276 9.48 16.07 -14.14
N VAL A 277 10.50 16.69 -13.55
CA VAL A 277 10.90 16.44 -12.16
C VAL A 277 9.84 16.94 -11.18
N SER A 278 9.09 17.98 -11.54
CA SER A 278 7.99 18.49 -10.72
C SER A 278 6.90 17.45 -10.47
N ALA A 279 6.64 16.57 -11.43
CA ALA A 279 5.74 15.44 -11.28
C ALA A 279 6.44 14.22 -10.65
N THR A 280 7.58 13.80 -11.20
CA THR A 280 8.25 12.57 -10.79
C THR A 280 8.87 12.62 -9.39
N ARG A 281 9.05 13.81 -8.77
CA ARG A 281 9.55 13.98 -7.39
C ARG A 281 8.74 13.21 -6.34
N PHE A 282 7.47 12.90 -6.62
CA PHE A 282 6.59 12.11 -5.75
C PHE A 282 6.72 10.60 -5.98
N MET A 283 7.60 10.18 -6.88
CA MET A 283 7.81 8.78 -7.28
C MET A 283 9.28 8.38 -7.24
N ALA A 284 10.17 9.17 -7.84
CA ALA A 284 11.57 8.83 -8.06
C ALA A 284 12.35 8.49 -6.77
N GLY A 285 11.96 9.08 -5.64
CA GLY A 285 12.59 8.82 -4.34
C GLY A 285 12.42 7.40 -3.82
N LYS A 286 11.46 6.62 -4.35
CA LYS A 286 11.25 5.22 -3.93
C LYS A 286 12.39 4.31 -4.35
N PHE A 287 12.93 4.48 -5.54
CA PHE A 287 13.90 3.56 -6.12
C PHE A 287 15.15 3.32 -5.26
N PRO A 288 15.86 4.34 -4.74
CA PRO A 288 17.08 4.09 -3.98
C PRO A 288 16.88 3.28 -2.71
N PHE A 289 15.85 3.58 -1.93
CA PHE A 289 15.67 2.85 -0.68
C PHE A 289 14.98 1.50 -0.87
N MET A 290 14.12 1.33 -1.88
CA MET A 290 13.46 0.05 -2.16
C MET A 290 14.42 -0.96 -2.79
N ILE A 291 15.27 -0.51 -3.71
CA ILE A 291 16.20 -1.38 -4.43
C ILE A 291 17.46 -1.67 -3.60
N PHE A 292 17.95 -0.69 -2.83
CA PHE A 292 19.22 -0.81 -2.10
C PHE A 292 19.06 -0.70 -0.59
N GLY A 293 18.34 0.31 -0.10
CA GLY A 293 18.25 0.61 1.33
C GLY A 293 17.59 -0.49 2.14
N LEU A 294 16.44 -0.99 1.73
CA LEU A 294 15.73 -2.06 2.43
C LEU A 294 16.43 -3.42 2.31
N PRO A 295 16.96 -3.85 1.16
CA PRO A 295 17.82 -5.04 1.10
C PRO A 295 19.04 -4.94 2.00
N ALA A 296 19.69 -3.76 2.09
CA ALA A 296 20.80 -3.54 3.02
C ALA A 296 20.36 -3.65 4.49
N ALA A 297 19.19 -3.11 4.84
CA ALA A 297 18.60 -3.26 6.16
C ALA A 297 18.30 -4.74 6.49
N ALA A 298 17.74 -5.50 5.54
CA ALA A 298 17.53 -6.94 5.68
C ALA A 298 18.85 -7.69 5.93
N PHE A 299 19.90 -7.34 5.19
CA PHE A 299 21.23 -7.92 5.38
C PHE A 299 21.80 -7.59 6.76
N ALA A 300 21.65 -6.36 7.25
CA ALA A 300 22.06 -5.97 8.60
C ALA A 300 21.31 -6.78 9.68
N MET A 301 19.99 -6.93 9.53
CA MET A 301 19.17 -7.77 10.43
C MET A 301 19.61 -9.24 10.41
N TYR A 302 19.96 -9.79 9.24
CA TYR A 302 20.50 -11.14 9.12
C TYR A 302 21.84 -11.28 9.84
N LYS A 303 22.75 -10.31 9.73
CA LYS A 303 24.05 -10.33 10.40
C LYS A 303 23.93 -10.34 11.92
N THR A 304 22.96 -9.59 12.46
CA THR A 304 22.70 -9.46 13.91
C THR A 304 21.79 -10.56 14.47
N ALA A 305 21.24 -11.44 13.63
CA ALA A 305 20.37 -12.53 14.06
C ALA A 305 21.12 -13.55 14.91
N ARG A 306 20.43 -14.09 15.94
CA ARG A 306 20.97 -15.15 16.82
C ARG A 306 21.33 -16.38 15.99
N PRO A 307 22.50 -17.05 16.29
CA PRO A 307 22.99 -18.18 15.52
C PRO A 307 21.95 -19.30 15.31
N GLU A 308 21.16 -19.61 16.34
CA GLU A 308 20.18 -20.71 16.33
C GLU A 308 19.00 -20.41 15.36
N LYS A 309 18.69 -19.13 15.13
CA LYS A 309 17.58 -18.70 14.27
C LYS A 309 18.05 -18.17 12.91
N LYS A 310 19.35 -18.06 12.70
CA LYS A 310 19.94 -17.37 11.55
C LYS A 310 19.49 -17.97 10.21
N LYS A 311 19.35 -19.27 10.12
CA LYS A 311 18.90 -19.97 8.89
C LYS A 311 17.45 -19.62 8.53
N VAL A 312 16.53 -19.66 9.51
CA VAL A 312 15.11 -19.36 9.32
C VAL A 312 14.90 -17.88 9.05
N VAL A 313 15.53 -17.01 9.84
CA VAL A 313 15.47 -15.55 9.67
C VAL A 313 16.08 -15.15 8.32
N GLY A 314 17.17 -15.80 7.91
CA GLY A 314 17.83 -15.51 6.64
C GLY A 314 16.95 -15.77 5.41
N SER A 315 16.24 -16.88 5.38
CA SER A 315 15.33 -17.18 4.24
C SER A 315 14.17 -16.18 4.17
N LEU A 316 13.59 -15.82 5.33
CA LEU A 316 12.50 -14.85 5.40
C LEU A 316 12.96 -13.45 4.95
N LEU A 317 14.09 -12.99 5.48
CA LEU A 317 14.64 -11.67 5.13
C LEU A 317 15.10 -11.60 3.67
N LEU A 318 15.68 -12.69 3.13
CA LEU A 318 16.05 -12.74 1.72
C LEU A 318 14.81 -12.63 0.82
N SER A 319 13.75 -13.38 1.11
CA SER A 319 12.50 -13.30 0.35
C SER A 319 11.92 -11.88 0.40
N ALA A 320 11.85 -11.28 1.58
CA ALA A 320 11.32 -9.93 1.75
C ALA A 320 12.20 -8.86 1.07
N ALA A 321 13.53 -9.01 1.12
CA ALA A 321 14.47 -8.13 0.44
C ALA A 321 14.35 -8.22 -1.08
N LEU A 322 14.26 -9.43 -1.64
CA LEU A 322 14.04 -9.63 -3.07
C LEU A 322 12.70 -9.06 -3.53
N THR A 323 11.65 -9.21 -2.73
CA THR A 323 10.35 -8.61 -3.01
C THR A 323 10.44 -7.09 -3.07
N SER A 324 11.06 -6.45 -2.07
CA SER A 324 11.30 -5.00 -2.08
C SER A 324 12.10 -4.56 -3.30
N MET A 325 13.20 -5.25 -3.57
CA MET A 325 14.11 -4.89 -4.67
C MET A 325 13.47 -5.06 -6.05
N ILE A 326 12.77 -6.17 -6.29
CA ILE A 326 12.23 -6.48 -7.62
C ILE A 326 10.93 -5.74 -7.87
N THR A 327 9.98 -5.84 -6.93
CA THR A 327 8.62 -5.33 -7.13
C THR A 327 8.35 -4.00 -6.41
N GLY A 328 9.23 -3.56 -5.50
CA GLY A 328 9.03 -2.38 -4.66
C GLY A 328 7.96 -2.56 -3.57
N ILE A 329 7.55 -3.79 -3.27
CA ILE A 329 6.65 -4.08 -2.14
C ILE A 329 7.48 -4.22 -0.88
N THR A 330 7.31 -3.28 0.04
CA THR A 330 8.21 -3.10 1.19
C THR A 330 7.62 -3.59 2.50
N GLU A 331 6.30 -3.78 2.56
CA GLU A 331 5.55 -4.12 3.77
C GLU A 331 6.07 -5.39 4.46
N PRO A 332 6.41 -6.48 3.76
CA PRO A 332 6.92 -7.68 4.42
C PRO A 332 8.19 -7.41 5.23
N LEU A 333 9.05 -6.51 4.73
CA LEU A 333 10.30 -6.16 5.40
C LEU A 333 10.08 -5.08 6.46
N GLU A 334 9.35 -4.02 6.13
CA GLU A 334 9.09 -2.89 7.04
C GLU A 334 8.36 -3.34 8.31
N PHE A 335 7.35 -4.20 8.18
CA PHE A 335 6.64 -4.73 9.34
C PHE A 335 7.51 -5.64 10.22
N THR A 336 8.55 -6.28 9.69
CA THR A 336 9.43 -7.09 10.53
C THR A 336 10.19 -6.24 11.56
N PHE A 337 10.60 -5.03 11.22
CA PHE A 337 11.33 -4.16 12.17
C PHE A 337 10.47 -3.07 12.80
N LEU A 338 9.35 -2.69 12.21
CA LEU A 338 8.40 -1.74 12.80
C LEU A 338 8.02 -2.12 14.24
N PHE A 339 7.66 -3.39 14.45
CA PHE A 339 7.19 -3.85 15.75
C PHE A 339 8.31 -4.29 16.69
N VAL A 340 9.46 -4.69 16.16
CA VAL A 340 10.61 -5.12 16.94
C VAL A 340 11.47 -3.94 17.37
N ALA A 341 11.61 -2.95 16.50
CA ALA A 341 12.47 -1.78 16.70
C ALA A 341 11.82 -0.49 16.15
N PRO A 342 10.78 0.05 16.81
CA PRO A 342 10.03 1.23 16.32
C PRO A 342 10.90 2.46 16.06
N LEU A 343 11.98 2.64 16.85
CA LEU A 343 12.94 3.73 16.64
C LEU A 343 13.66 3.57 15.29
N MET A 344 14.04 2.35 14.92
CA MET A 344 14.66 2.08 13.61
C MET A 344 13.68 2.33 12.46
N TYR A 345 12.38 2.07 12.69
CA TYR A 345 11.35 2.43 11.72
C TYR A 345 11.23 3.96 11.53
N ALA A 346 11.27 4.72 12.62
CA ALA A 346 11.30 6.18 12.54
C ALA A 346 12.53 6.70 11.76
N VAL A 347 13.71 6.12 12.01
CA VAL A 347 14.93 6.43 11.25
C VAL A 347 14.75 6.07 9.77
N HIS A 348 14.15 4.91 9.47
CA HIS A 348 13.84 4.51 8.10
C HIS A 348 12.92 5.53 7.40
N CYS A 349 11.87 6.01 8.06
CA CYS A 349 10.99 7.05 7.49
C CYS A 349 11.76 8.33 7.13
N VAL A 350 12.65 8.78 8.01
CA VAL A 350 13.48 9.97 7.76
C VAL A 350 14.43 9.75 6.59
N LEU A 351 15.11 8.60 6.53
CA LEU A 351 16.03 8.25 5.45
C LEU A 351 15.30 8.07 4.10
N ALA A 352 14.12 7.46 4.10
CA ALA A 352 13.28 7.37 2.91
C ALA A 352 12.87 8.75 2.41
N GLY A 353 12.45 9.64 3.30
CA GLY A 353 12.21 11.05 2.95
C GLY A 353 13.44 11.74 2.35
N LEU A 354 14.63 11.52 2.93
CA LEU A 354 15.88 12.03 2.36
C LEU A 354 16.14 11.50 0.94
N SER A 355 15.81 10.23 0.68
CA SER A 355 15.90 9.66 -0.67
C SER A 355 15.02 10.44 -1.66
N TYR A 356 13.78 10.76 -1.30
CA TYR A 356 12.90 11.58 -2.13
C TYR A 356 13.48 12.99 -2.39
N MET A 357 13.95 13.63 -1.33
CA MET A 357 14.57 14.96 -1.43
C MET A 357 15.82 14.94 -2.30
N LEU A 358 16.69 13.95 -2.15
CA LEU A 358 17.92 13.83 -2.95
C LEU A 358 17.60 13.61 -4.43
N MET A 359 16.67 12.73 -4.77
CA MET A 359 16.25 12.53 -6.17
C MET A 359 15.68 13.81 -6.77
N HIS A 360 14.93 14.59 -5.99
CA HIS A 360 14.42 15.89 -6.42
C HIS A 360 15.55 16.91 -6.62
N ILE A 361 16.52 17.00 -5.71
CA ILE A 361 17.70 17.91 -5.84
C ILE A 361 18.54 17.52 -7.05
N LEU A 362 18.75 16.22 -7.27
CA LEU A 362 19.50 15.69 -8.40
C LEU A 362 18.73 15.77 -9.73
N ASN A 363 17.47 16.24 -9.70
CA ASN A 363 16.59 16.34 -10.86
C ASN A 363 16.40 15.02 -11.59
N VAL A 364 16.19 13.93 -10.86
CA VAL A 364 15.90 12.61 -11.42
C VAL A 364 14.43 12.50 -11.78
N GLY A 365 14.17 12.33 -13.08
CA GLY A 365 12.83 12.19 -13.65
C GLY A 365 12.52 10.73 -13.96
N VAL A 366 12.22 9.93 -12.95
CA VAL A 366 11.80 8.53 -13.12
C VAL A 366 10.45 8.34 -12.48
N GLY A 367 9.47 7.95 -13.29
CA GLY A 367 8.15 7.60 -12.81
C GLY A 367 8.01 6.11 -12.53
N MET A 368 6.82 5.69 -12.20
CA MET A 368 6.50 4.29 -11.94
C MET A 368 5.03 3.99 -12.22
N THR A 369 4.74 2.72 -12.50
CA THR A 369 3.37 2.24 -12.67
C THR A 369 2.72 1.93 -11.33
N PHE A 370 3.40 1.15 -10.52
CA PHE A 370 2.85 0.58 -9.30
C PHE A 370 3.74 0.83 -8.08
N SER A 371 5.03 0.51 -8.19
CA SER A 371 5.95 0.61 -7.05
C SER A 371 7.40 0.86 -7.51
N GLY A 372 8.25 1.38 -6.63
CA GLY A 372 9.62 1.77 -6.96
C GLY A 372 10.64 0.62 -7.00
N GLY A 373 10.28 -0.55 -7.55
CA GLY A 373 11.17 -1.70 -7.68
C GLY A 373 12.01 -1.70 -8.96
N LEU A 374 12.84 -2.74 -9.12
CA LEU A 374 13.72 -2.93 -10.27
C LEU A 374 12.94 -3.05 -11.59
N ILE A 375 11.72 -3.59 -11.57
CA ILE A 375 10.87 -3.69 -12.75
C ILE A 375 10.56 -2.29 -13.29
N ASP A 376 10.00 -1.42 -12.47
CA ASP A 376 9.69 -0.04 -12.86
C ASP A 376 10.97 0.76 -13.18
N MET A 377 12.03 0.58 -12.40
CA MET A 377 13.33 1.23 -12.68
C MET A 377 13.90 0.82 -14.04
N THR A 378 13.77 -0.44 -14.41
CA THR A 378 14.22 -0.91 -15.72
C THR A 378 13.37 -0.31 -16.84
N LEU A 379 12.04 -0.36 -16.73
CA LEU A 379 11.12 0.08 -17.77
C LEU A 379 11.13 1.62 -17.94
N PHE A 380 11.12 2.36 -16.85
CA PHE A 380 10.91 3.82 -16.84
C PHE A 380 12.16 4.64 -16.51
N GLY A 381 13.23 3.98 -16.08
CA GLY A 381 14.52 4.61 -15.84
C GLY A 381 15.55 4.17 -16.86
N ILE A 382 16.05 2.92 -16.75
CA ILE A 382 17.21 2.44 -17.52
C ILE A 382 16.91 2.43 -19.02
N LEU A 383 15.79 1.88 -19.45
CA LEU A 383 15.45 1.76 -20.88
C LEU A 383 15.09 3.10 -21.52
N GLN A 384 14.69 4.11 -20.74
CA GLN A 384 14.44 5.47 -21.25
C GLN A 384 15.74 6.26 -21.47
N GLY A 385 16.84 5.79 -20.90
CA GLY A 385 18.16 6.40 -21.01
C GLY A 385 18.34 7.66 -20.17
N ASN A 386 19.59 8.04 -19.94
CA ASN A 386 19.94 9.19 -19.10
C ASN A 386 19.46 10.53 -19.67
N ALA A 387 19.28 10.62 -20.99
CA ALA A 387 18.82 11.83 -21.66
C ALA A 387 17.40 12.24 -21.20
N LYS A 388 16.48 11.27 -21.02
CA LYS A 388 15.11 11.53 -20.57
C LYS A 388 14.98 11.58 -19.06
N THR A 389 15.79 10.84 -18.32
CA THR A 389 15.63 10.64 -16.87
C THR A 389 16.46 11.60 -16.00
N LEU A 390 17.47 12.27 -16.56
CA LEU A 390 18.37 13.15 -15.82
C LEU A 390 18.41 14.54 -16.46
N SER A 391 17.59 15.44 -15.96
CA SER A 391 17.39 16.79 -16.57
C SER A 391 18.62 17.72 -16.53
N LYS A 392 19.62 17.46 -15.68
CA LYS A 392 20.83 18.31 -15.54
C LYS A 392 22.16 17.58 -15.61
N CYS A 393 22.20 16.25 -15.76
CA CYS A 393 23.45 15.50 -15.81
C CYS A 393 24.11 15.44 -17.20
N LYS A 394 23.72 16.27 -18.15
CA LYS A 394 24.50 16.40 -19.41
C LYS A 394 25.98 16.73 -19.14
N ASN A 395 26.30 17.35 -18.00
CA ASN A 395 27.67 17.72 -17.64
C ASN A 395 28.39 16.75 -16.69
N LEU A 396 27.71 15.77 -16.10
CA LEU A 396 28.34 14.81 -15.18
C LEU A 396 28.74 13.50 -15.87
N VAL A 397 28.10 13.15 -16.99
CA VAL A 397 28.42 11.94 -17.78
C VAL A 397 29.67 12.12 -18.63
N VAL A 398 30.14 13.37 -18.85
CA VAL A 398 31.40 13.66 -19.59
C VAL A 398 32.64 13.38 -18.73
N LEU A 399 32.52 13.12 -17.44
CA LEU A 399 33.64 12.83 -16.53
C LEU A 399 33.90 11.33 -16.29
N THR A 400 33.17 10.44 -16.97
CA THR A 400 33.29 8.97 -16.82
C THR A 400 33.45 8.26 -18.18
N GLN A 401 33.97 8.92 -19.22
CA GLN A 401 34.53 8.27 -20.39
C GLN A 401 36.05 8.36 -20.38
#